data_b5f8bbeadc560d0e412787190f704fb1
#
_entry.id   b5f8bbeadc560d0e412787190f704fb1
#
_cell.length_a   1.000
_cell.length_b   1.000
_cell.length_c   1.000
_cell.angle_alpha   90.00
_cell.angle_beta   90.00
_cell.angle_gamma   90.00
#
_symmetry.space_group_name_H-M   'P 1'
#
loop_
_entity.id
_entity.type
_entity.pdbx_description
1 polymer ?
#
loop_
_entity_poly.entity_id
_entity_poly.type
_entity_poly.pdbx_seq_one_letter_code
_entity_poly.pdbx_strand_id
1 'polypeptide(L)'
;MSHAAKLSATSGRLLATAMSTKTSTETAALRHPVAKGWFVHSFTALGALCGMFGLMAVGDRNYKIAILWLAIAMVVDGLDGLAARKYEVKTHVPRIDGYTLDLIIDFVTCIVIPVMFMLRFFMLPHNPWGAIIASFVMLMSALWMSRTDQMTSDHFFNGFPCEWNMIVPTLFLLNMKPWPTAIACILLALTQLTNWKFLHPMQVRKFRPLTITVTVVWLATVLLMTADLPARNPIGEALLIACPLYIVGVGVWRTINGPTGGGDETAMPSTMHC
;
A
#
# COMPACT_ATOMS: atom_id res chain seq x y z
N MET A 1 7.22 -58.08 45.66
CA MET A 1 7.28 -56.75 45.14
C MET A 1 5.91 -56.13 45.34
N SER A 2 5.87 -55.08 46.18
CA SER A 2 4.68 -54.50 46.79
C SER A 2 3.73 -53.80 45.79
N HIS A 3 2.45 -53.91 46.03
CA HIS A 3 1.35 -53.23 45.30
C HIS A 3 1.57 -51.72 45.19
N ALA A 4 2.27 -51.09 46.13
CA ALA A 4 2.65 -49.69 46.18
C ALA A 4 3.62 -49.29 45.06
N ALA A 5 4.55 -50.14 44.64
CA ALA A 5 5.50 -49.85 43.57
C ALA A 5 4.84 -49.83 42.18
N LYS A 6 3.80 -50.63 41.96
CA LYS A 6 3.02 -50.62 40.71
C LYS A 6 2.15 -49.38 40.59
N LEU A 7 1.55 -48.92 41.69
CA LEU A 7 0.73 -47.69 41.71
C LEU A 7 1.57 -46.43 41.44
N SER A 8 2.79 -46.36 42.02
CA SER A 8 3.70 -45.24 41.78
C SER A 8 4.19 -45.16 40.32
N ALA A 9 4.50 -46.28 39.69
CA ALA A 9 4.93 -46.32 38.30
C ALA A 9 3.80 -45.95 37.32
N THR A 10 2.57 -46.33 37.63
CA THR A 10 1.40 -45.99 36.81
C THR A 10 1.05 -44.53 36.93
N SER A 11 1.12 -43.94 38.13
CA SER A 11 0.87 -42.50 38.35
C SER A 11 1.95 -41.65 37.68
N GLY A 12 3.21 -42.03 37.70
CA GLY A 12 4.29 -41.33 36.99
C GLY A 12 4.16 -41.33 35.46
N ARG A 13 3.70 -42.48 34.90
CA ARG A 13 3.44 -42.56 33.45
C ARG A 13 2.25 -41.69 33.01
N LEU A 14 1.17 -41.67 33.80
CA LEU A 14 0.00 -40.84 33.51
C LEU A 14 0.34 -39.33 33.55
N LEU A 15 1.14 -38.90 34.52
CA LEU A 15 1.63 -37.53 34.62
C LEU A 15 2.55 -37.15 33.46
N ALA A 16 3.48 -38.02 33.08
CA ALA A 16 4.39 -37.82 31.97
C ALA A 16 3.61 -37.73 30.61
N THR A 17 2.59 -38.58 30.43
CA THR A 17 1.75 -38.55 29.24
C THR A 17 0.87 -37.28 29.19
N ALA A 18 0.31 -36.86 30.35
CA ALA A 18 -0.49 -35.62 30.42
C ALA A 18 0.37 -34.36 30.20
N MET A 19 1.60 -34.34 30.68
CA MET A 19 2.54 -33.24 30.41
C MET A 19 2.96 -33.22 28.92
N SER A 20 3.24 -34.39 28.34
CA SER A 20 3.61 -34.49 26.92
C SER A 20 2.48 -34.08 25.97
N THR A 21 1.25 -34.47 26.27
CA THR A 21 0.07 -34.05 25.49
C THR A 21 -0.21 -32.55 25.64
N LYS A 22 -0.07 -32.01 26.85
CA LYS A 22 -0.26 -30.56 27.07
C LYS A 22 0.78 -29.73 26.31
N THR A 23 2.07 -30.16 26.33
CA THR A 23 3.14 -29.49 25.60
C THR A 23 2.98 -29.58 24.08
N SER A 24 2.51 -30.71 23.57
CA SER A 24 2.26 -30.88 22.11
C SER A 24 1.05 -30.10 21.63
N THR A 25 0.00 -29.98 22.43
CA THR A 25 -1.18 -29.16 22.10
C THR A 25 -0.84 -27.66 22.17
N GLU A 26 -0.06 -27.25 23.14
CA GLU A 26 0.39 -25.85 23.29
C GLU A 26 1.36 -25.45 22.17
N THR A 27 2.27 -26.32 21.75
CA THR A 27 3.16 -26.12 20.60
C THR A 27 2.39 -26.12 19.28
N ALA A 28 1.36 -26.91 19.12
CA ALA A 28 0.51 -26.90 17.93
C ALA A 28 -0.34 -25.61 17.86
N ALA A 29 -0.87 -25.15 19.00
CA ALA A 29 -1.62 -23.89 19.09
C ALA A 29 -0.75 -22.67 18.74
N LEU A 30 0.53 -22.67 19.12
CA LEU A 30 1.50 -21.60 18.79
C LEU A 30 1.98 -21.65 17.32
N ARG A 31 2.03 -22.83 16.71
CA ARG A 31 2.46 -22.95 15.29
C ARG A 31 1.49 -22.34 14.30
N HIS A 32 0.20 -22.39 14.57
CA HIS A 32 -0.83 -21.90 13.65
C HIS A 32 -0.80 -20.38 13.41
N PRO A 33 -0.67 -19.52 14.44
CA PRO A 33 -0.53 -18.07 14.25
C PRO A 33 0.81 -17.68 13.63
N VAL A 34 1.92 -18.36 13.97
CA VAL A 34 3.24 -18.12 13.35
C VAL A 34 3.22 -18.43 11.86
N ALA A 35 2.61 -19.55 11.43
CA ALA A 35 2.48 -19.90 10.03
C ALA A 35 1.66 -18.87 9.25
N LYS A 36 0.58 -18.34 9.85
CA LYS A 36 -0.22 -17.27 9.25
C LYS A 36 0.59 -15.99 9.11
N GLY A 37 1.39 -15.62 10.09
CA GLY A 37 2.27 -14.45 10.03
C GLY A 37 3.28 -14.55 8.89
N TRP A 38 3.94 -15.70 8.74
CA TRP A 38 4.85 -15.98 7.63
C TRP A 38 4.13 -15.92 6.26
N PHE A 39 2.91 -16.45 6.18
CA PHE A 39 2.10 -16.37 4.97
C PHE A 39 1.84 -14.91 4.57
N VAL A 40 1.49 -14.05 5.52
CA VAL A 40 1.25 -12.62 5.25
C VAL A 40 2.53 -11.94 4.77
N HIS A 41 3.67 -12.11 5.48
CA HIS A 41 4.94 -11.52 5.02
C HIS A 41 5.35 -12.03 3.64
N SER A 42 5.13 -13.32 3.34
CA SER A 42 5.40 -13.87 2.01
C SER A 42 4.48 -13.28 0.95
N PHE A 43 3.21 -13.02 1.31
CA PHE A 43 2.25 -12.39 0.42
C PHE A 43 2.64 -10.94 0.11
N THR A 44 2.99 -10.13 1.13
CA THR A 44 3.55 -8.79 0.93
C THR A 44 4.79 -8.85 0.03
N ALA A 45 5.71 -9.78 0.29
CA ALA A 45 6.93 -9.94 -0.50
C ALA A 45 6.67 -10.26 -1.99
N LEU A 46 5.51 -10.82 -2.37
CA LEU A 46 5.11 -10.98 -3.77
C LEU A 46 5.00 -9.63 -4.49
N GLY A 47 4.74 -8.54 -3.79
CA GLY A 47 4.79 -7.19 -4.34
C GLY A 47 6.12 -6.85 -5.00
N ALA A 48 7.23 -7.41 -4.49
CA ALA A 48 8.54 -7.26 -5.14
C ALA A 48 8.60 -7.90 -6.53
N LEU A 49 7.90 -9.02 -6.76
CA LEU A 49 7.76 -9.62 -8.09
C LEU A 49 6.93 -8.74 -9.02
N CYS A 50 5.84 -8.15 -8.50
CA CYS A 50 5.07 -7.16 -9.26
C CYS A 50 5.96 -5.98 -9.66
N GLY A 51 6.82 -5.52 -8.74
CA GLY A 51 7.82 -4.50 -9.01
C GLY A 51 8.78 -4.88 -10.14
N MET A 52 9.37 -6.07 -10.06
CA MET A 52 10.30 -6.57 -11.08
C MET A 52 9.63 -6.68 -12.47
N PHE A 53 8.49 -7.34 -12.56
CA PHE A 53 7.79 -7.51 -13.83
C PHE A 53 7.23 -6.19 -14.37
N GLY A 54 6.81 -5.27 -13.49
CA GLY A 54 6.41 -3.93 -13.88
C GLY A 54 7.56 -3.15 -14.52
N LEU A 55 8.75 -3.18 -13.92
CA LEU A 55 9.96 -2.54 -14.49
C LEU A 55 10.37 -3.17 -15.81
N MET A 56 10.32 -4.50 -15.94
CA MET A 56 10.59 -5.20 -17.22
C MET A 56 9.62 -4.73 -18.29
N ALA A 57 8.32 -4.68 -18.00
CA ALA A 57 7.31 -4.22 -18.94
C ALA A 57 7.52 -2.77 -19.38
N VAL A 58 7.95 -1.88 -18.47
CA VAL A 58 8.35 -0.51 -18.81
C VAL A 58 9.58 -0.51 -19.73
N GLY A 59 10.59 -1.33 -19.43
CA GLY A 59 11.78 -1.50 -20.27
C GLY A 59 11.41 -1.91 -21.70
N ASP A 60 10.51 -2.89 -21.84
CA ASP A 60 10.01 -3.43 -23.11
C ASP A 60 9.02 -2.51 -23.83
N ARG A 61 8.74 -1.32 -23.31
CA ARG A 61 7.73 -0.39 -23.84
C ARG A 61 6.31 -0.97 -23.92
N ASN A 62 5.99 -1.91 -23.06
CA ASN A 62 4.66 -2.50 -22.98
C ASN A 62 3.83 -1.83 -21.89
N TYR A 63 3.20 -0.68 -22.21
CA TYR A 63 2.38 0.08 -21.25
C TYR A 63 1.22 -0.74 -20.69
N LYS A 64 0.61 -1.64 -21.50
CA LYS A 64 -0.53 -2.46 -21.04
C LYS A 64 -0.11 -3.39 -19.91
N ILE A 65 1.00 -4.08 -20.07
CA ILE A 65 1.54 -4.99 -19.05
C ILE A 65 2.10 -4.21 -17.85
N ALA A 66 2.74 -3.06 -18.08
CA ALA A 66 3.23 -2.21 -16.99
C ALA A 66 2.07 -1.73 -16.08
N ILE A 67 0.99 -1.21 -16.66
CA ILE A 67 -0.20 -0.76 -15.91
C ILE A 67 -0.88 -1.95 -15.22
N LEU A 68 -0.94 -3.12 -15.86
CA LEU A 68 -1.47 -4.34 -15.23
C LEU A 68 -0.68 -4.72 -13.97
N TRP A 69 0.66 -4.70 -14.03
CA TRP A 69 1.48 -5.00 -12.84
C TRP A 69 1.34 -3.96 -11.74
N LEU A 70 1.21 -2.66 -12.07
CA LEU A 70 0.89 -1.62 -11.09
C LEU A 70 -0.46 -1.86 -10.42
N ALA A 71 -1.48 -2.27 -11.19
CA ALA A 71 -2.80 -2.60 -10.67
C ALA A 71 -2.76 -3.83 -9.75
N ILE A 72 -2.00 -4.89 -10.13
CA ILE A 72 -1.83 -6.07 -9.29
C ILE A 72 -1.09 -5.70 -7.99
N ALA A 73 -0.02 -4.92 -8.08
CA ALA A 73 0.72 -4.45 -6.90
C ALA A 73 -0.19 -3.70 -5.92
N MET A 74 -1.02 -2.78 -6.41
CA MET A 74 -1.98 -2.03 -5.59
C MET A 74 -3.02 -2.93 -4.93
N VAL A 75 -3.48 -4.00 -5.59
CA VAL A 75 -4.40 -4.98 -4.99
C VAL A 75 -3.70 -5.81 -3.93
N VAL A 76 -2.46 -6.24 -4.17
CA VAL A 76 -1.65 -6.99 -3.19
C VAL A 76 -1.44 -6.16 -1.93
N ASP A 77 -0.99 -4.91 -2.05
CA ASP A 77 -0.81 -3.96 -0.97
C ASP A 77 -2.10 -3.74 -0.16
N GLY A 78 -3.22 -3.45 -0.84
CA GLY A 78 -4.51 -3.28 -0.15
C GLY A 78 -4.97 -4.51 0.63
N LEU A 79 -4.62 -5.72 0.20
CA LEU A 79 -5.01 -6.98 0.85
C LEU A 79 -4.06 -7.36 1.98
N ASP A 80 -2.76 -7.14 1.84
CA ASP A 80 -1.78 -7.55 2.85
C ASP A 80 -1.90 -6.70 4.12
N GLY A 81 -2.12 -5.39 4.02
CA GLY A 81 -2.42 -4.53 5.16
C GLY A 81 -3.67 -4.95 5.91
N LEU A 82 -4.72 -5.44 5.23
CA LEU A 82 -5.90 -6.03 5.88
C LEU A 82 -5.56 -7.35 6.58
N ALA A 83 -4.77 -8.20 5.94
CA ALA A 83 -4.35 -9.50 6.48
C ALA A 83 -3.40 -9.32 7.69
N ALA A 84 -2.44 -8.39 7.60
CA ALA A 84 -1.49 -8.11 8.68
C ALA A 84 -2.19 -7.69 9.98
N ARG A 85 -3.18 -6.80 9.88
CA ARG A 85 -4.01 -6.38 11.02
C ARG A 85 -4.87 -7.51 11.56
N LYS A 86 -5.49 -8.33 10.70
CA LYS A 86 -6.35 -9.44 11.11
C LYS A 86 -5.60 -10.54 11.84
N TYR A 87 -4.36 -10.82 11.47
CA TYR A 87 -3.56 -11.92 12.03
C TYR A 87 -2.52 -11.49 13.06
N GLU A 88 -2.51 -10.21 13.46
CA GLU A 88 -1.59 -9.66 14.48
C GLU A 88 -0.13 -10.08 14.22
N VAL A 89 0.32 -9.93 12.97
CA VAL A 89 1.58 -10.49 12.47
C VAL A 89 2.78 -10.01 13.27
N LYS A 90 2.78 -8.75 13.70
CA LYS A 90 3.83 -8.15 14.52
C LYS A 90 4.08 -8.93 15.83
N THR A 91 3.02 -9.46 16.44
CA THR A 91 3.10 -10.23 17.69
C THR A 91 3.66 -11.62 17.45
N HIS A 92 3.31 -12.25 16.32
CA HIS A 92 3.61 -13.67 16.07
C HIS A 92 4.91 -13.89 15.30
N VAL A 93 5.37 -12.91 14.48
CA VAL A 93 6.61 -12.99 13.69
C VAL A 93 7.42 -11.70 13.84
N PRO A 94 7.95 -11.39 15.02
CA PRO A 94 8.62 -10.12 15.31
C PRO A 94 10.00 -9.96 14.63
N ARG A 95 10.51 -11.00 13.96
CA ARG A 95 11.81 -10.95 13.25
C ARG A 95 11.76 -10.19 11.94
N ILE A 96 10.59 -10.01 11.36
CA ILE A 96 10.39 -9.23 10.13
C ILE A 96 9.52 -8.04 10.49
N ASP A 97 10.03 -6.85 10.24
CA ASP A 97 9.24 -5.64 10.31
C ASP A 97 8.41 -5.51 9.04
N GLY A 98 7.11 -5.83 9.14
CA GLY A 98 6.18 -5.78 8.03
C GLY A 98 6.03 -4.38 7.45
N TYR A 99 6.12 -3.35 8.28
CA TYR A 99 6.06 -1.96 7.82
C TYR A 99 7.27 -1.59 6.95
N THR A 100 8.48 -1.97 7.38
CA THR A 100 9.69 -1.74 6.56
C THR A 100 9.63 -2.53 5.26
N LEU A 101 9.13 -3.77 5.28
CA LEU A 101 8.97 -4.59 4.08
C LEU A 101 8.00 -3.92 3.09
N ASP A 102 6.87 -3.44 3.56
CA ASP A 102 5.87 -2.71 2.82
C ASP A 102 6.44 -1.43 2.17
N LEU A 103 7.09 -0.58 2.97
CA LEU A 103 7.76 0.63 2.47
C LEU A 103 8.78 0.37 1.35
N ILE A 104 9.56 -0.71 1.44
CA ILE A 104 10.53 -1.07 0.40
C ILE A 104 9.82 -1.43 -0.90
N ILE A 105 8.73 -2.18 -0.81
CA ILE A 105 7.94 -2.60 -1.96
C ILE A 105 7.22 -1.41 -2.57
N ASP A 106 6.61 -0.58 -1.75
CA ASP A 106 5.91 0.64 -2.18
C ASP A 106 6.84 1.65 -2.84
N PHE A 107 8.07 1.80 -2.34
CA PHE A 107 9.04 2.64 -3.02
C PHE A 107 9.27 2.21 -4.47
N VAL A 108 9.30 0.91 -4.73
CA VAL A 108 9.45 0.40 -6.09
C VAL A 108 8.15 0.53 -6.89
N THR A 109 7.03 0.07 -6.35
CA THR A 109 5.75 -0.05 -7.08
C THR A 109 5.01 1.28 -7.20
N CYS A 110 5.06 2.12 -6.18
CA CYS A 110 4.35 3.41 -6.18
C CYS A 110 5.21 4.58 -6.69
N ILE A 111 6.55 4.45 -6.70
CA ILE A 111 7.43 5.56 -7.09
C ILE A 111 8.31 5.20 -8.27
N VAL A 112 9.20 4.19 -8.15
CA VAL A 112 10.21 3.90 -9.16
C VAL A 112 9.56 3.53 -10.50
N ILE A 113 8.61 2.60 -10.50
CA ILE A 113 7.94 2.17 -11.74
C ILE A 113 7.18 3.32 -12.39
N PRO A 114 6.31 4.08 -11.69
CA PRO A 114 5.62 5.23 -12.28
C PRO A 114 6.58 6.30 -12.84
N VAL A 115 7.68 6.61 -12.14
CA VAL A 115 8.67 7.58 -12.61
C VAL A 115 9.35 7.07 -13.89
N MET A 116 9.77 5.81 -13.92
CA MET A 116 10.36 5.19 -15.11
C MET A 116 9.34 5.10 -16.26
N PHE A 117 8.06 4.85 -15.96
CA PHE A 117 6.97 4.87 -16.92
C PHE A 117 6.83 6.25 -17.57
N MET A 118 6.80 7.33 -16.77
CA MET A 118 6.71 8.70 -17.30
C MET A 118 7.86 9.03 -18.27
N LEU A 119 9.08 8.63 -17.93
CA LEU A 119 10.25 8.84 -18.79
C LEU A 119 10.18 7.98 -20.07
N ARG A 120 9.81 6.71 -19.93
CA ARG A 120 9.84 5.74 -21.04
C ARG A 120 8.75 5.98 -22.07
N PHE A 121 7.60 6.47 -21.64
CA PHE A 121 6.44 6.77 -22.50
C PHE A 121 6.29 8.27 -22.82
N PHE A 122 7.36 9.05 -22.65
CA PHE A 122 7.45 10.45 -23.04
C PHE A 122 6.35 11.35 -22.46
N MET A 123 5.92 11.05 -21.23
CA MET A 123 4.93 11.85 -20.50
C MET A 123 5.50 13.15 -19.94
N LEU A 124 6.81 13.28 -19.86
CA LEU A 124 7.52 14.46 -19.38
C LEU A 124 8.21 15.18 -20.56
N PRO A 125 8.54 16.49 -20.41
CA PRO A 125 9.29 17.22 -21.43
C PRO A 125 10.60 16.57 -21.82
N HIS A 126 11.09 16.83 -23.04
CA HIS A 126 12.37 16.28 -23.49
C HIS A 126 13.53 16.68 -22.58
N ASN A 127 14.58 15.82 -22.56
CA ASN A 127 15.80 16.08 -21.81
C ASN A 127 16.38 17.48 -22.05
N PRO A 128 16.93 18.14 -20.98
CA PRO A 128 17.18 17.58 -19.64
C PRO A 128 15.97 17.67 -18.69
N TRP A 129 14.94 18.41 -19.03
CA TRP A 129 13.82 18.74 -18.13
C TRP A 129 13.07 17.52 -17.62
N GLY A 130 12.82 16.54 -18.46
CA GLY A 130 12.14 15.30 -18.04
C GLY A 130 12.91 14.56 -16.95
N ALA A 131 14.23 14.45 -17.10
CA ALA A 131 15.08 13.80 -16.10
C ALA A 131 15.14 14.61 -14.78
N ILE A 132 15.19 15.94 -14.85
CA ILE A 132 15.19 16.82 -13.67
C ILE A 132 13.89 16.66 -12.90
N ILE A 133 12.75 16.71 -13.60
CA ILE A 133 11.42 16.59 -12.97
C ILE A 133 11.22 15.20 -12.37
N ALA A 134 11.60 14.14 -13.09
CA ALA A 134 11.55 12.77 -12.60
C ALA A 134 12.39 12.59 -11.33
N SER A 135 13.62 13.14 -11.32
CA SER A 135 14.50 13.13 -10.15
C SER A 135 13.91 13.90 -8.97
N PHE A 136 13.29 15.05 -9.23
CA PHE A 136 12.61 15.84 -8.21
C PHE A 136 11.45 15.06 -7.58
N VAL A 137 10.57 14.45 -8.40
CA VAL A 137 9.46 13.60 -7.93
C VAL A 137 9.98 12.46 -7.06
N MET A 138 11.04 11.78 -7.50
CA MET A 138 11.65 10.67 -6.75
C MET A 138 12.24 11.13 -5.41
N LEU A 139 12.97 12.26 -5.40
CA LEU A 139 13.55 12.83 -4.19
C LEU A 139 12.49 13.20 -3.16
N MET A 140 11.46 13.94 -3.59
CA MET A 140 10.37 14.36 -2.71
C MET A 140 9.61 13.17 -2.14
N SER A 141 9.39 12.13 -2.96
CA SER A 141 8.73 10.91 -2.53
C SER A 141 9.56 10.10 -1.53
N ALA A 142 10.87 10.01 -1.71
CA ALA A 142 11.76 9.39 -0.73
C ALA A 142 11.76 10.13 0.61
N LEU A 143 11.73 11.46 0.58
CA LEU A 143 11.61 12.28 1.80
C LEU A 143 10.25 12.06 2.48
N TRP A 144 9.15 11.99 1.72
CA TRP A 144 7.84 11.72 2.29
C TRP A 144 7.78 10.33 2.94
N MET A 145 8.31 9.28 2.30
CA MET A 145 8.34 7.93 2.88
C MET A 145 9.18 7.84 4.15
N SER A 146 10.09 8.77 4.35
CA SER A 146 10.92 8.85 5.56
C SER A 146 10.30 9.69 6.68
N ARG A 147 9.11 10.26 6.48
CA ARG A 147 8.43 11.07 7.52
C ARG A 147 7.96 10.19 8.66
N THR A 148 8.10 10.69 9.89
CA THR A 148 7.58 10.03 11.10
C THR A 148 6.12 10.40 11.40
N ASP A 149 5.60 11.42 10.72
CA ASP A 149 4.24 11.97 10.88
C ASP A 149 3.37 11.75 9.63
N GLN A 150 3.58 10.63 8.91
CA GLN A 150 2.88 10.32 7.66
C GLN A 150 1.36 10.26 7.81
N MET A 151 0.86 9.88 8.97
CA MET A 151 -0.56 9.65 9.20
C MET A 151 -1.09 10.38 10.44
N THR A 152 -2.28 10.93 10.33
CA THR A 152 -3.00 11.56 11.45
C THR A 152 -3.71 10.51 12.33
N SER A 153 -4.17 10.91 13.53
CA SER A 153 -4.92 10.05 14.45
C SER A 153 -6.25 9.54 13.86
N ASP A 154 -6.85 10.26 12.91
CA ASP A 154 -8.06 9.87 12.19
C ASP A 154 -7.77 9.22 10.80
N HIS A 155 -6.52 8.76 10.61
CA HIS A 155 -6.05 7.98 9.46
C HIS A 155 -6.03 8.70 8.10
N PHE A 156 -5.86 10.02 8.08
CA PHE A 156 -5.51 10.74 6.87
C PHE A 156 -4.00 10.83 6.72
N PHE A 157 -3.52 10.84 5.50
CA PHE A 157 -2.12 11.10 5.22
C PHE A 157 -1.79 12.59 5.36
N ASN A 158 -0.59 12.89 5.88
CA ASN A 158 0.00 14.21 5.87
C ASN A 158 0.83 14.41 4.59
N GLY A 159 0.37 15.27 3.72
CA GLY A 159 0.92 15.42 2.36
C GLY A 159 0.44 14.33 1.40
N PHE A 160 0.73 14.50 0.11
CA PHE A 160 0.42 13.51 -0.91
C PHE A 160 1.17 12.20 -0.66
N PRO A 161 0.48 11.04 -0.55
CA PRO A 161 1.04 9.78 -0.05
C PRO A 161 1.88 9.00 -1.08
N CYS A 162 2.48 9.65 -2.06
CA CYS A 162 3.29 9.00 -3.10
C CYS A 162 2.56 8.00 -4.01
N GLU A 163 1.24 8.09 -4.12
CA GLU A 163 0.39 7.22 -4.95
C GLU A 163 0.57 7.49 -6.46
N TRP A 164 1.83 7.49 -6.92
CA TRP A 164 2.14 7.74 -8.34
C TRP A 164 1.64 6.61 -9.23
N ASN A 165 1.50 5.40 -8.70
CA ASN A 165 0.85 4.27 -9.35
C ASN A 165 -0.63 4.52 -9.70
N MET A 166 -1.30 5.46 -9.02
CA MET A 166 -2.63 5.95 -9.40
C MET A 166 -2.57 7.14 -10.36
N ILE A 167 -1.69 8.09 -10.10
CA ILE A 167 -1.62 9.34 -10.85
C ILE A 167 -1.09 9.11 -12.26
N VAL A 168 0.00 8.36 -12.43
CA VAL A 168 0.67 8.20 -13.73
C VAL A 168 -0.21 7.47 -14.76
N PRO A 169 -0.85 6.32 -14.46
CA PRO A 169 -1.79 5.71 -15.40
C PRO A 169 -2.97 6.64 -15.76
N THR A 170 -3.49 7.40 -14.79
CA THR A 170 -4.56 8.37 -15.03
C THR A 170 -4.14 9.44 -16.03
N LEU A 171 -2.99 10.09 -15.82
CA LEU A 171 -2.47 11.12 -16.72
C LEU A 171 -2.13 10.55 -18.11
N PHE A 172 -1.64 9.32 -18.18
CA PHE A 172 -1.33 8.63 -19.42
C PHE A 172 -2.61 8.35 -20.23
N LEU A 173 -3.63 7.80 -19.62
CA LEU A 173 -4.90 7.47 -20.26
C LEU A 173 -5.68 8.74 -20.70
N LEU A 174 -5.55 9.84 -19.95
CA LEU A 174 -6.08 11.14 -20.34
C LEU A 174 -5.26 11.80 -21.45
N ASN A 175 -4.17 11.17 -21.90
CA ASN A 175 -3.27 11.68 -22.95
C ASN A 175 -2.80 13.13 -22.68
N MET A 176 -2.45 13.40 -21.43
CA MET A 176 -1.98 14.73 -21.05
C MET A 176 -0.63 15.05 -21.73
N LYS A 177 -0.52 16.29 -22.19
CA LYS A 177 0.73 16.78 -22.80
C LYS A 177 1.87 16.84 -21.77
N PRO A 178 3.15 16.74 -22.20
CA PRO A 178 4.30 16.66 -21.30
C PRO A 178 4.41 17.80 -20.27
N TRP A 179 4.21 19.04 -20.66
CA TRP A 179 4.31 20.18 -19.74
C TRP A 179 3.19 20.24 -18.70
N PRO A 180 1.90 20.09 -19.05
CA PRO A 180 0.83 19.91 -18.05
C PRO A 180 1.06 18.75 -17.10
N THR A 181 1.54 17.59 -17.60
CA THR A 181 1.91 16.43 -16.76
C THR A 181 3.03 16.81 -15.78
N ALA A 182 4.07 17.46 -16.26
CA ALA A 182 5.20 17.91 -15.43
C ALA A 182 4.74 18.87 -14.32
N ILE A 183 3.90 19.85 -14.65
CA ILE A 183 3.36 20.81 -13.68
C ILE A 183 2.52 20.07 -12.63
N ALA A 184 1.64 19.16 -13.02
CA ALA A 184 0.83 18.37 -12.10
C ALA A 184 1.72 17.54 -11.16
N CYS A 185 2.75 16.87 -11.69
CA CYS A 185 3.69 16.08 -10.88
C CYS A 185 4.49 16.95 -9.90
N ILE A 186 4.98 18.12 -10.33
CA ILE A 186 5.71 19.04 -9.45
C ILE A 186 4.80 19.54 -8.32
N LEU A 187 3.57 19.96 -8.64
CA LEU A 187 2.62 20.44 -7.64
C LEU A 187 2.29 19.35 -6.61
N LEU A 188 2.00 18.14 -7.05
CA LEU A 188 1.74 17.00 -6.15
C LEU A 188 2.98 16.68 -5.30
N ALA A 189 4.18 16.64 -5.90
CA ALA A 189 5.41 16.39 -5.17
C ALA A 189 5.68 17.45 -4.10
N LEU A 190 5.40 18.72 -4.36
CA LEU A 190 5.51 19.79 -3.36
C LEU A 190 4.54 19.60 -2.20
N THR A 191 3.33 19.08 -2.44
CA THR A 191 2.36 18.82 -1.36
C THR A 191 2.80 17.68 -0.44
N GLN A 192 3.72 16.81 -0.82
CA GLN A 192 4.22 15.70 -0.01
C GLN A 192 4.82 16.16 1.33
N LEU A 193 5.50 17.30 1.35
CA LEU A 193 6.10 17.84 2.57
C LEU A 193 5.22 18.88 3.30
N THR A 194 3.97 19.00 2.88
CA THR A 194 3.00 19.86 3.56
C THR A 194 2.17 19.09 4.60
N ASN A 195 1.33 19.82 5.34
CA ASN A 195 0.35 19.24 6.25
C ASN A 195 -1.06 19.15 5.64
N TRP A 196 -1.17 19.26 4.31
CA TRP A 196 -2.43 19.01 3.62
C TRP A 196 -2.83 17.54 3.81
N LYS A 197 -4.11 17.31 4.07
CA LYS A 197 -4.61 15.96 4.36
C LYS A 197 -5.06 15.27 3.08
N PHE A 198 -4.63 14.02 2.94
CA PHE A 198 -5.06 13.14 1.85
C PHE A 198 -5.78 11.92 2.41
N LEU A 199 -6.82 11.49 1.72
CA LEU A 199 -7.69 10.41 2.18
C LEU A 199 -7.01 9.05 2.03
N HIS A 200 -6.90 8.28 3.14
CA HIS A 200 -6.48 6.88 3.05
C HIS A 200 -7.67 6.00 2.68
N PRO A 201 -7.65 5.28 1.53
CA PRO A 201 -8.82 4.56 1.02
C PRO A 201 -9.40 3.53 1.98
N MET A 202 -8.58 2.84 2.74
CA MET A 202 -8.99 1.69 3.57
C MET A 202 -9.17 2.01 5.04
N GLN A 203 -8.56 3.09 5.58
CA GLN A 203 -8.50 3.32 7.03
C GLN A 203 -9.47 4.39 7.53
N VAL A 204 -9.83 5.40 6.73
CA VAL A 204 -10.76 6.47 7.12
C VAL A 204 -12.19 5.93 7.21
N ARG A 205 -12.63 5.58 8.42
CA ARG A 205 -13.89 4.86 8.67
C ARG A 205 -15.12 5.56 8.13
N LYS A 206 -15.21 6.90 8.29
CA LYS A 206 -16.37 7.72 7.90
C LYS A 206 -16.69 7.63 6.40
N PHE A 207 -15.68 7.59 5.54
CA PHE A 207 -15.84 7.58 4.09
C PHE A 207 -15.53 6.23 3.45
N ARG A 208 -15.15 5.23 4.23
CA ARG A 208 -14.60 3.95 3.78
C ARG A 208 -15.43 3.23 2.71
N PRO A 209 -16.75 3.03 2.86
CA PRO A 209 -17.53 2.31 1.85
C PRO A 209 -17.50 3.02 0.48
N LEU A 210 -17.72 4.34 0.49
CA LEU A 210 -17.71 5.15 -0.72
C LEU A 210 -16.30 5.20 -1.33
N THR A 211 -15.27 5.38 -0.52
CA THR A 211 -13.89 5.47 -0.99
C THR A 211 -13.43 4.15 -1.63
N ILE A 212 -13.75 3.01 -1.02
CA ILE A 212 -13.45 1.70 -1.61
C ILE A 212 -14.16 1.56 -2.96
N THR A 213 -15.44 1.93 -3.03
CA THR A 213 -16.20 1.87 -4.30
C THR A 213 -15.56 2.77 -5.36
N VAL A 214 -15.20 4.01 -5.02
CA VAL A 214 -14.53 4.95 -5.94
C VAL A 214 -13.17 4.40 -6.40
N THR A 215 -12.37 3.82 -5.50
CA THR A 215 -11.07 3.22 -5.85
C THR A 215 -11.24 2.01 -6.78
N VAL A 216 -12.23 1.14 -6.52
CA VAL A 216 -12.53 -0.02 -7.38
C VAL A 216 -13.02 0.43 -8.75
N VAL A 217 -13.91 1.43 -8.82
CA VAL A 217 -14.40 2.01 -10.09
C VAL A 217 -13.24 2.62 -10.86
N TRP A 218 -12.37 3.39 -10.20
CA TRP A 218 -11.18 3.95 -10.84
C TRP A 218 -10.27 2.86 -11.39
N LEU A 219 -9.95 1.82 -10.60
CA LEU A 219 -9.08 0.72 -11.02
C LEU A 219 -9.65 -0.05 -12.22
N ALA A 220 -10.94 -0.37 -12.18
CA ALA A 220 -11.64 -1.02 -13.29
C ALA A 220 -11.60 -0.14 -14.55
N THR A 221 -11.81 1.18 -14.41
CA THR A 221 -11.74 2.13 -15.51
C THR A 221 -10.34 2.17 -16.13
N VAL A 222 -9.28 2.23 -15.29
CA VAL A 222 -7.89 2.19 -15.76
C VAL A 222 -7.61 0.92 -16.56
N LEU A 223 -8.01 -0.25 -16.06
CA LEU A 223 -7.77 -1.52 -16.74
C LEU A 223 -8.54 -1.63 -18.06
N LEU A 224 -9.83 -1.27 -18.07
CA LEU A 224 -10.66 -1.30 -19.27
C LEU A 224 -10.13 -0.35 -20.34
N MET A 225 -9.86 0.91 -19.99
CA MET A 225 -9.33 1.88 -20.94
C MET A 225 -7.94 1.50 -21.45
N THR A 226 -7.09 0.89 -20.60
CA THR A 226 -5.78 0.38 -21.02
C THR A 226 -5.92 -0.75 -22.04
N ALA A 227 -6.89 -1.66 -21.86
CA ALA A 227 -7.15 -2.75 -22.79
C ALA A 227 -7.63 -2.21 -24.15
N ASP A 228 -8.49 -1.20 -24.14
CA ASP A 228 -9.14 -0.64 -25.35
C ASP A 228 -8.27 0.36 -26.13
N LEU A 229 -7.13 0.80 -25.56
CA LEU A 229 -6.26 1.75 -26.27
C LEU A 229 -5.88 1.24 -27.67
N PRO A 230 -5.94 2.08 -28.72
CA PRO A 230 -6.05 3.55 -28.70
C PRO A 230 -7.48 4.12 -28.69
N ALA A 231 -8.52 3.30 -28.59
CA ALA A 231 -9.89 3.80 -28.53
C ALA A 231 -10.09 4.71 -27.29
N ARG A 232 -10.91 5.75 -27.46
CA ARG A 232 -11.23 6.70 -26.38
C ARG A 232 -12.66 6.51 -25.92
N ASN A 233 -12.85 6.58 -24.60
CA ASN A 233 -14.16 6.46 -23.97
C ASN A 233 -14.42 7.69 -23.10
N PRO A 234 -15.31 8.61 -23.50
CA PRO A 234 -15.61 9.83 -22.74
C PRO A 234 -16.10 9.57 -21.31
N ILE A 235 -16.85 8.48 -21.10
CA ILE A 235 -17.31 8.10 -19.76
C ILE A 235 -16.11 7.66 -18.91
N GLY A 236 -15.21 6.85 -19.47
CA GLY A 236 -13.97 6.46 -18.80
C GLY A 236 -13.09 7.67 -18.46
N GLU A 237 -12.92 8.61 -19.39
CA GLU A 237 -12.17 9.86 -19.13
C GLU A 237 -12.81 10.67 -17.99
N ALA A 238 -14.13 10.80 -17.96
CA ALA A 238 -14.85 11.47 -16.87
C ALA A 238 -14.64 10.77 -15.52
N LEU A 239 -14.66 9.44 -15.47
CA LEU A 239 -14.40 8.67 -14.25
C LEU A 239 -12.95 8.79 -13.80
N LEU A 240 -11.96 8.79 -14.72
CA LEU A 240 -10.56 9.03 -14.40
C LEU A 240 -10.29 10.40 -13.79
N ILE A 241 -11.15 11.37 -14.04
CA ILE A 241 -11.08 12.72 -13.44
C ILE A 241 -11.87 12.75 -12.12
N ALA A 242 -13.10 12.24 -12.11
CA ALA A 242 -14.01 12.34 -10.97
C ALA A 242 -13.52 11.58 -9.75
N CYS A 243 -12.94 10.37 -9.94
CA CYS A 243 -12.48 9.55 -8.82
C CYS A 243 -11.31 10.19 -8.04
N PRO A 244 -10.22 10.67 -8.66
CA PRO A 244 -9.18 11.40 -7.95
C PRO A 244 -9.67 12.72 -7.35
N LEU A 245 -10.56 13.45 -8.03
CA LEU A 245 -11.15 14.69 -7.49
C LEU A 245 -11.95 14.43 -6.20
N TYR A 246 -12.66 13.30 -6.10
CA TYR A 246 -13.31 12.91 -4.85
C TYR A 246 -12.29 12.73 -3.73
N ILE A 247 -11.20 12.00 -3.97
CA ILE A 247 -10.15 11.75 -2.96
C ILE A 247 -9.52 13.07 -2.48
N VAL A 248 -9.16 13.93 -3.43
CA VAL A 248 -8.59 15.26 -3.14
C VAL A 248 -9.62 16.13 -2.43
N GLY A 249 -10.87 16.14 -2.88
CA GLY A 249 -11.96 16.92 -2.28
C GLY A 249 -12.21 16.57 -0.81
N VAL A 250 -12.23 15.28 -0.47
CA VAL A 250 -12.35 14.83 0.93
C VAL A 250 -11.11 15.25 1.76
N GLY A 251 -9.91 15.16 1.18
CA GLY A 251 -8.69 15.62 1.82
C GLY A 251 -8.69 17.12 2.12
N VAL A 252 -9.07 17.93 1.14
CA VAL A 252 -9.24 19.39 1.30
C VAL A 252 -10.29 19.70 2.36
N TRP A 253 -11.44 19.03 2.28
CA TRP A 253 -12.50 19.17 3.30
C TRP A 253 -11.96 18.89 4.71
N ARG A 254 -11.19 17.80 4.90
CA ARG A 254 -10.58 17.47 6.20
C ARG A 254 -9.56 18.51 6.63
N THR A 255 -8.77 19.04 5.71
CA THR A 255 -7.75 20.07 6.00
C THR A 255 -8.39 21.35 6.53
N ILE A 256 -9.55 21.72 6.00
CA ILE A 256 -10.25 22.95 6.38
C ILE A 256 -11.07 22.77 7.66
N ASN A 257 -11.75 21.62 7.82
CA ASN A 257 -12.71 21.41 8.91
C ASN A 257 -12.12 20.75 10.16
N GLY A 258 -10.84 20.35 10.13
CA GLY A 258 -10.19 19.68 11.27
C GLY A 258 -10.57 18.19 11.41
N PRO A 259 -10.16 17.54 12.53
CA PRO A 259 -10.31 16.10 12.76
C PRO A 259 -11.76 15.62 12.73
N THR A 260 -11.99 14.44 12.12
CA THR A 260 -13.35 13.86 12.00
C THR A 260 -13.87 13.20 13.27
N GLY A 261 -13.12 13.21 14.38
CA GLY A 261 -13.45 12.48 15.62
C GLY A 261 -13.08 13.17 16.93
N GLY A 262 -13.00 14.50 17.03
CA GLY A 262 -12.80 15.21 18.31
C GLY A 262 -11.47 14.87 19.05
N GLY A 263 -10.54 14.20 18.40
CA GLY A 263 -9.22 13.88 18.93
C GLY A 263 -8.24 15.03 18.74
N ASP A 264 -7.45 15.30 19.78
CA ASP A 264 -6.39 16.29 19.77
C ASP A 264 -5.31 15.89 18.74
N GLU A 265 -5.00 16.73 17.76
CA GLU A 265 -3.96 16.48 16.73
C GLU A 265 -2.56 16.26 17.34
N THR A 266 -2.36 16.64 18.59
CA THR A 266 -1.09 16.52 19.31
C THR A 266 -0.86 15.16 19.96
N ALA A 267 -1.91 14.35 20.09
CA ALA A 267 -1.80 12.98 20.60
C ALA A 267 -1.40 12.01 19.50
N MET A 268 -0.12 11.99 19.11
CA MET A 268 0.42 10.86 18.34
C MET A 268 0.30 9.58 19.16
N PRO A 269 -0.38 8.54 18.65
CA PRO A 269 -0.20 7.22 19.25
C PRO A 269 1.23 6.78 18.93
N SER A 270 2.07 6.69 19.94
CA SER A 270 3.44 6.18 19.88
C SER A 270 3.55 4.69 19.46
N THR A 271 2.50 4.12 18.87
CA THR A 271 2.36 2.67 18.60
C THR A 271 1.65 2.33 17.29
N MET A 272 1.61 3.26 16.31
CA MET A 272 1.16 2.88 14.95
C MET A 272 2.35 2.66 14.01
N HIS A 273 3.16 1.69 14.34
CA HIS A 273 3.87 0.91 13.34
C HIS A 273 2.99 -0.33 13.11
N CYS A 274 2.49 -0.51 11.90
CA CYS A 274 1.67 -1.65 11.49
C CYS A 274 2.32 -2.99 11.79
#